data_998d983dcf4c9e4fb5cdded51f86aa78
#
_entry.id   998d983dcf4c9e4fb5cdded51f86aa78
#
_cell.length_a   1.000
_cell.length_b   1.000
_cell.length_c   1.000
_cell.angle_alpha   90.00
_cell.angle_beta   90.00
_cell.angle_gamma   90.00
#
_symmetry.space_group_name_H-M   'P 1'
#
loop_
_entity.id
_entity.type
_entity.pdbx_description
1 polymer ?
#
loop_
_entity_poly.entity_id
_entity_poly.type
_entity_poly.pdbx_seq_one_letter_code
_entity_poly.pdbx_strand_id
1 'polypeptide(L)'
;MSKKIEFIDLGLPSGRLWASENAEGYYTYDEAKEKFGELLPKPEAFEELWEKCQWLWDVKNKGMIVVGPNKNTIFLPASGCRDYASGGLSSVGSNGYYWSYASGSQAYARGLGLGSGGVCPLSYYFRAYGFSVRLCKEQ
;
A
#
# COMPACT_ATOMS: atom_id res chain seq x y z
N MET A 1 9.31 16.77 13.77
CA MET A 1 9.85 16.88 12.40
C MET A 1 9.31 15.76 11.52
N SER A 2 8.84 16.13 10.36
CA SER A 2 8.38 15.12 9.42
C SER A 2 9.59 14.42 8.79
N LYS A 3 9.48 13.13 8.64
CA LYS A 3 10.49 12.31 8.01
C LYS A 3 10.42 12.51 6.49
N LYS A 4 11.56 12.69 5.87
CA LYS A 4 11.62 12.81 4.42
C LYS A 4 11.47 11.42 3.81
N ILE A 5 10.44 11.24 2.97
CA ILE A 5 10.22 9.98 2.27
C ILE A 5 11.13 9.92 1.06
N GLU A 6 11.89 8.83 0.96
CA GLU A 6 12.71 8.55 -0.20
C GLU A 6 12.01 7.58 -1.12
N PHE A 7 12.38 7.58 -2.39
CA PHE A 7 11.87 6.63 -3.37
C PHE A 7 12.95 5.62 -3.70
N ILE A 8 12.60 4.34 -3.61
CA ILE A 8 13.53 3.22 -3.73
C ILE A 8 13.37 2.57 -5.10
N ASP A 9 14.49 2.34 -5.76
CA ASP A 9 14.55 1.58 -7.00
C ASP A 9 14.67 0.09 -6.64
N LEU A 10 13.64 -0.67 -6.94
CA LEU A 10 13.61 -2.11 -6.68
C LEU A 10 14.08 -2.93 -7.89
N GLY A 11 14.45 -2.26 -8.97
CA GLY A 11 14.84 -2.94 -10.20
C GLY A 11 13.67 -3.48 -11.01
N LEU A 12 12.51 -2.85 -10.88
CA LEU A 12 11.30 -3.27 -11.60
C LEU A 12 11.41 -2.96 -13.09
N PRO A 13 10.85 -3.82 -13.96
CA PRO A 13 10.89 -3.61 -15.41
C PRO A 13 10.36 -2.25 -15.87
N SER A 14 9.35 -1.73 -15.20
CA SER A 14 8.77 -0.42 -15.54
C SER A 14 9.66 0.76 -15.16
N GLY A 15 10.60 0.54 -14.26
CA GLY A 15 11.41 1.61 -13.68
C GLY A 15 10.69 2.35 -12.54
N ARG A 16 9.50 1.92 -12.13
CA ARG A 16 8.78 2.57 -11.05
C ARG A 16 9.58 2.55 -9.76
N LEU A 17 9.46 3.64 -9.02
CA LEU A 17 10.09 3.77 -7.70
C LEU A 17 9.01 3.73 -6.64
N TRP A 18 9.32 3.06 -5.52
CA TRP A 18 8.37 2.94 -4.41
C TRP A 18 8.91 3.69 -3.20
N ALA A 19 8.02 4.39 -2.52
CA ALA A 19 8.40 5.14 -1.34
C ALA A 19 8.97 4.21 -0.26
N SER A 20 9.92 4.72 0.50
CA SER A 20 10.58 3.96 1.57
C SER A 20 9.69 3.72 2.77
N GLU A 21 8.67 4.55 2.95
CA GLU A 21 7.75 4.47 4.09
C GLU A 21 6.34 4.83 3.65
N ASN A 22 5.35 4.43 4.47
CA ASN A 22 3.97 4.85 4.26
C ASN A 22 3.85 6.37 4.40
N ALA A 23 2.97 6.97 3.64
CA ALA A 23 2.53 8.33 3.91
C ALA A 23 1.89 8.34 5.31
N GLU A 24 2.09 9.41 6.06
CA GLU A 24 1.59 9.51 7.42
C GLU A 24 0.06 9.54 7.43
N GLY A 25 -0.54 8.71 8.25
CA GLY A 25 -1.98 8.70 8.49
C GLY A 25 -2.74 7.63 7.70
N TYR A 26 -4.05 7.73 7.83
CA TYR A 26 -5.00 6.86 7.16
C TYR A 26 -5.94 7.74 6.35
N TYR A 27 -6.34 7.25 5.19
CA TYR A 27 -7.11 8.06 4.24
C TYR A 27 -8.26 7.24 3.68
N THR A 28 -9.41 7.89 3.49
CA THR A 28 -10.45 7.28 2.64
C THR A 28 -9.92 7.30 1.20
N TYR A 29 -10.55 6.52 0.33
CA TYR A 29 -10.11 6.50 -1.06
C TYR A 29 -10.14 7.90 -1.69
N ASP A 30 -11.24 8.64 -1.47
CA ASP A 30 -11.38 9.97 -2.06
C ASP A 30 -10.33 10.96 -1.51
N GLU A 31 -10.02 10.88 -0.21
CA GLU A 31 -8.96 11.67 0.39
C GLU A 31 -7.59 11.34 -0.18
N ALA A 32 -7.32 10.03 -0.35
CA ALA A 32 -6.04 9.58 -0.90
C ALA A 32 -5.87 10.05 -2.35
N LYS A 33 -6.92 9.91 -3.14
CA LYS A 33 -6.92 10.34 -4.53
C LYS A 33 -6.67 11.84 -4.65
N GLU A 34 -7.35 12.64 -3.85
CA GLU A 34 -7.22 14.08 -3.87
C GLU A 34 -5.84 14.54 -3.41
N LYS A 35 -5.35 13.96 -2.32
CA LYS A 35 -4.08 14.39 -1.72
C LYS A 35 -2.87 13.96 -2.52
N PHE A 36 -2.86 12.73 -3.01
CA PHE A 36 -1.66 12.15 -3.62
C PHE A 36 -1.68 12.08 -5.14
N GLY A 37 -2.87 12.13 -5.72
CA GLY A 37 -3.01 12.15 -7.19
C GLY A 37 -2.26 11.02 -7.86
N GLU A 38 -1.37 11.38 -8.78
CA GLU A 38 -0.62 10.40 -9.57
C GLU A 38 0.39 9.58 -8.78
N LEU A 39 0.71 9.99 -7.55
CA LEU A 39 1.60 9.22 -6.67
C LEU A 39 0.87 8.08 -5.97
N LEU A 40 -0.46 8.06 -6.02
CA LEU A 40 -1.23 6.92 -5.53
C LEU A 40 -1.06 5.77 -6.54
N PRO A 41 -0.60 4.59 -6.11
CA PRO A 41 -0.26 3.52 -7.05
C PRO A 41 -1.46 3.07 -7.89
N LYS A 42 -1.25 2.94 -9.19
CA LYS A 42 -2.25 2.38 -10.09
C LYS A 42 -2.31 0.86 -9.93
N PRO A 43 -3.39 0.21 -10.39
CA PRO A 43 -3.47 -1.26 -10.30
C PRO A 43 -2.27 -1.97 -10.89
N GLU A 44 -1.79 -1.55 -12.05
CA GLU A 44 -0.65 -2.18 -12.70
C GLU A 44 0.65 -2.01 -11.90
N ALA A 45 0.76 -0.96 -11.09
CA ALA A 45 1.91 -0.80 -10.21
C ALA A 45 1.91 -1.87 -9.11
N PHE A 46 0.77 -2.13 -8.47
CA PHE A 46 0.67 -3.18 -7.47
C PHE A 46 0.81 -4.57 -8.08
N GLU A 47 0.25 -4.78 -9.28
CA GLU A 47 0.41 -6.06 -9.97
C GLU A 47 1.88 -6.35 -10.27
N GLU A 48 2.62 -5.36 -10.76
CA GLU A 48 4.04 -5.52 -11.01
C GLU A 48 4.81 -5.80 -9.71
N LEU A 49 4.50 -5.06 -8.67
CA LEU A 49 5.14 -5.25 -7.37
C LEU A 49 4.91 -6.67 -6.84
N TRP A 50 3.70 -7.19 -7.02
CA TRP A 50 3.36 -8.55 -6.62
C TRP A 50 4.08 -9.60 -7.48
N GLU A 51 4.07 -9.42 -8.79
CA GLU A 51 4.60 -10.42 -9.72
C GLU A 51 6.12 -10.47 -9.79
N LYS A 52 6.78 -9.32 -9.66
CA LYS A 52 8.22 -9.20 -9.90
C LYS A 52 9.07 -9.21 -8.65
N CYS A 53 8.46 -9.17 -7.48
CA CYS A 53 9.17 -9.13 -6.20
C CYS A 53 8.88 -10.36 -5.37
N GLN A 54 9.78 -10.63 -4.42
CA GLN A 54 9.56 -11.67 -3.41
C GLN A 54 8.93 -11.02 -2.19
N TRP A 55 7.90 -11.65 -1.64
CA TRP A 55 7.16 -11.13 -0.48
C TRP A 55 7.35 -12.06 0.70
N LEU A 56 7.82 -11.51 1.82
CA LEU A 56 8.13 -12.29 3.01
C LEU A 56 7.47 -11.63 4.22
N TRP A 57 6.69 -12.42 4.96
CA TRP A 57 6.09 -11.91 6.19
C TRP A 57 7.14 -11.81 7.29
N ASP A 58 7.25 -10.62 7.89
CA ASP A 58 8.15 -10.36 9.01
C ASP A 58 7.37 -10.46 10.32
N VAL A 59 7.56 -11.56 11.03
CA VAL A 59 6.85 -11.83 12.29
C VAL A 59 7.18 -10.80 13.35
N LYS A 60 8.42 -10.36 13.38
CA LYS A 60 8.90 -9.42 14.40
C LYS A 60 8.32 -8.02 14.20
N ASN A 61 8.37 -7.53 12.99
CA ASN A 61 7.96 -6.15 12.67
C ASN A 61 6.53 -6.03 12.16
N LYS A 62 5.85 -7.16 11.98
CA LYS A 62 4.44 -7.22 11.59
C LYS A 62 4.16 -6.51 10.26
N GLY A 63 4.59 -7.13 9.19
CA GLY A 63 4.37 -6.62 7.85
C GLY A 63 5.07 -7.45 6.81
N MET A 64 5.01 -7.00 5.56
CA MET A 64 5.63 -7.68 4.43
C MET A 64 6.93 -7.01 4.03
N ILE A 65 8.00 -7.81 3.97
CA ILE A 65 9.24 -7.39 3.33
C ILE A 65 9.10 -7.71 1.85
N VAL A 66 9.25 -6.70 1.00
CA VAL A 66 9.16 -6.85 -0.45
C VAL A 66 10.56 -6.70 -1.03
N VAL A 67 11.08 -7.76 -1.64
CA VAL A 67 12.44 -7.80 -2.18
C VAL A 67 12.37 -7.69 -3.69
N GLY A 68 12.95 -6.63 -4.23
CA GLY A 68 12.96 -6.40 -5.67
C GLY A 68 13.98 -7.26 -6.42
N PRO A 69 13.90 -7.28 -7.77
CA PRO A 69 14.87 -8.03 -8.57
C PRO A 69 16.32 -7.61 -8.34
N ASN A 70 16.56 -6.36 -7.97
CA ASN A 70 17.91 -5.87 -7.68
C ASN A 70 18.35 -6.05 -6.24
N LYS A 71 17.55 -6.78 -5.43
CA LYS A 71 17.76 -7.08 -4.00
C LYS A 71 17.49 -5.92 -3.06
N ASN A 72 17.14 -4.74 -3.54
CA ASN A 72 16.68 -3.68 -2.66
C ASN A 72 15.29 -4.05 -2.12
N THR A 73 14.96 -3.51 -0.96
CA THR A 73 13.73 -3.90 -0.26
C THR A 73 12.91 -2.68 0.15
N ILE A 74 11.61 -2.91 0.30
CA ILE A 74 10.74 -2.00 1.03
C ILE A 74 9.95 -2.83 2.03
N PHE A 75 9.45 -2.19 3.06
CA PHE A 75 8.63 -2.85 4.08
C PHE A 75 7.23 -2.24 4.09
N LEU A 76 6.22 -3.09 3.95
CA LEU A 76 4.82 -2.69 4.00
C LEU A 76 4.24 -3.13 5.34
N PRO A 77 4.13 -2.21 6.32
CA PRO A 77 3.62 -2.59 7.65
C PRO A 77 2.15 -2.98 7.63
N ALA A 78 1.80 -3.93 8.51
CA ALA A 78 0.41 -4.31 8.75
C ALA A 78 -0.20 -3.27 9.70
N SER A 79 -0.48 -2.10 9.17
CA SER A 79 -0.95 -0.95 9.94
C SER A 79 -2.46 -0.96 10.18
N GLY A 80 -3.17 -2.01 9.73
CA GLY A 80 -4.60 -2.10 9.89
C GLY A 80 -5.35 -1.07 9.07
N CYS A 81 -6.49 -0.69 9.56
CA CYS A 81 -7.33 0.32 8.93
C CYS A 81 -8.17 1.05 9.97
N ARG A 82 -8.72 2.21 9.57
CA ARG A 82 -9.75 2.88 10.37
C ARG A 82 -11.11 2.46 9.86
N ASP A 83 -11.98 2.12 10.81
CA ASP A 83 -13.36 1.74 10.50
C ASP A 83 -14.13 2.95 9.95
N TYR A 84 -14.95 2.72 8.93
CA TYR A 84 -15.70 3.81 8.30
C TYR A 84 -16.82 4.38 9.19
N ALA A 85 -17.33 3.59 10.12
CA ALA A 85 -18.42 4.02 10.99
C ALA A 85 -17.91 4.69 12.27
N SER A 86 -16.90 4.10 12.93
CA SER A 86 -16.43 4.57 14.22
C SER A 86 -15.14 5.40 14.14
N GLY A 87 -14.38 5.26 13.04
CA GLY A 87 -13.06 5.86 12.93
C GLY A 87 -11.99 5.16 13.75
N GLY A 88 -12.35 4.09 14.48
CA GLY A 88 -11.41 3.35 15.31
C GLY A 88 -10.46 2.50 14.50
N LEU A 89 -9.26 2.29 15.04
CA LEU A 89 -8.27 1.42 14.40
C LEU A 89 -8.61 -0.05 14.61
N SER A 90 -8.37 -0.88 13.61
CA SER A 90 -8.60 -2.30 13.65
C SER A 90 -7.51 -3.03 12.87
N SER A 91 -7.26 -4.28 13.25
CA SER A 91 -6.32 -5.18 12.58
C SER A 91 -4.85 -4.73 12.56
N VAL A 92 -4.47 -3.79 13.40
CA VAL A 92 -3.06 -3.35 13.51
C VAL A 92 -2.21 -4.54 13.96
N GLY A 93 -1.13 -4.78 13.23
CA GLY A 93 -0.22 -5.89 13.49
C GLY A 93 -0.63 -7.20 12.85
N SER A 94 -1.84 -7.31 12.33
CA SER A 94 -2.31 -8.54 11.67
C SER A 94 -2.54 -8.35 10.17
N ASN A 95 -3.07 -7.19 9.77
CA ASN A 95 -3.38 -6.90 8.37
C ASN A 95 -2.93 -5.48 8.00
N GLY A 96 -2.60 -5.30 6.73
CA GLY A 96 -2.35 -3.98 6.16
C GLY A 96 -3.20 -3.80 4.92
N TYR A 97 -3.60 -2.56 4.67
CA TYR A 97 -4.45 -2.22 3.53
C TYR A 97 -3.93 -0.94 2.91
N TYR A 98 -3.83 -0.94 1.60
CA TYR A 98 -3.22 0.15 0.83
C TYR A 98 -4.09 0.48 -0.37
N TRP A 99 -4.48 1.75 -0.49
CA TRP A 99 -5.31 2.18 -1.62
C TRP A 99 -4.54 2.14 -2.94
N SER A 100 -5.24 1.73 -3.99
CA SER A 100 -4.78 1.84 -5.37
C SER A 100 -5.64 2.90 -6.07
N TYR A 101 -5.07 3.59 -7.06
CA TYR A 101 -5.81 4.60 -7.84
C TYR A 101 -6.74 3.89 -8.83
N ALA A 102 -7.84 3.36 -8.32
CA ALA A 102 -8.81 2.64 -9.13
C ALA A 102 -10.16 2.58 -8.43
N SER A 103 -11.10 3.33 -8.91
CA SER A 103 -12.47 3.27 -8.42
C SER A 103 -13.16 2.01 -8.94
N GLY A 104 -13.89 1.32 -8.07
CA GLY A 104 -14.70 0.16 -8.49
C GLY A 104 -16.13 0.56 -8.78
N SER A 105 -16.71 1.39 -7.89
CA SER A 105 -18.08 1.83 -7.99
C SER A 105 -18.27 3.03 -7.07
N GLN A 106 -19.52 3.46 -6.86
CA GLN A 106 -19.80 4.53 -5.90
C GLN A 106 -19.43 4.14 -4.45
N ALA A 107 -19.54 2.85 -4.13
CA ALA A 107 -19.28 2.36 -2.76
C ALA A 107 -17.88 1.77 -2.59
N TYR A 108 -17.27 1.27 -3.65
CA TYR A 108 -16.04 0.49 -3.58
C TYR A 108 -14.91 1.10 -4.38
N ALA A 109 -13.69 0.91 -3.88
CA ALA A 109 -12.46 1.20 -4.61
C ALA A 109 -11.51 0.03 -4.42
N ARG A 110 -10.45 0.00 -5.19
CA ARG A 110 -9.51 -1.12 -5.16
C ARG A 110 -8.31 -0.82 -4.27
N GLY A 111 -7.80 -1.85 -3.64
CA GLY A 111 -6.63 -1.73 -2.79
C GLY A 111 -5.94 -3.07 -2.63
N LEU A 112 -4.74 -3.01 -2.07
CA LEU A 112 -3.94 -4.19 -1.73
C LEU A 112 -4.17 -4.52 -0.26
N GLY A 113 -4.42 -5.80 0.02
CA GLY A 113 -4.49 -6.30 1.39
C GLY A 113 -3.35 -7.27 1.66
N LEU A 114 -2.78 -7.21 2.84
CA LEU A 114 -1.73 -8.14 3.26
C LEU A 114 -1.93 -8.59 4.69
N GLY A 115 -1.35 -9.73 5.02
CA GLY A 115 -1.37 -10.30 6.36
C GLY A 115 -0.43 -11.49 6.42
N SER A 116 -0.36 -12.13 7.58
CA SER A 116 0.52 -13.30 7.76
C SER A 116 0.13 -14.48 6.87
N GLY A 117 -1.12 -14.53 6.44
CA GLY A 117 -1.62 -15.60 5.57
C GLY A 117 -1.40 -15.37 4.08
N GLY A 118 -0.92 -14.20 3.70
CA GLY A 118 -0.65 -13.91 2.31
C GLY A 118 -1.02 -12.49 1.89
N VAL A 119 -1.08 -12.29 0.59
CA VAL A 119 -1.33 -10.98 -0.02
C VAL A 119 -2.45 -11.11 -1.03
N CYS A 120 -3.36 -10.13 -1.00
CA CYS A 120 -4.37 -9.96 -2.02
C CYS A 120 -4.01 -8.69 -2.80
N PRO A 121 -3.36 -8.82 -3.97
CA PRO A 121 -2.77 -7.67 -4.65
C PRO A 121 -3.77 -6.58 -5.00
N LEU A 122 -4.98 -6.96 -5.39
CA LEU A 122 -6.03 -6.01 -5.69
C LEU A 122 -7.38 -6.62 -5.35
N SER A 123 -8.08 -5.97 -4.45
CA SER A 123 -9.43 -6.37 -4.06
C SER A 123 -10.30 -5.13 -3.98
N TYR A 124 -11.57 -5.32 -3.72
CA TYR A 124 -12.52 -4.22 -3.59
C TYR A 124 -12.84 -4.01 -2.11
N TYR A 125 -12.79 -2.75 -1.69
CA TYR A 125 -13.09 -2.36 -0.31
C TYR A 125 -14.02 -1.16 -0.31
N PHE A 126 -14.79 -0.99 0.76
CA PHE A 126 -15.57 0.25 0.90
C PHE A 126 -14.63 1.43 0.91
N ARG A 127 -14.91 2.41 0.04
CA ARG A 127 -14.03 3.56 -0.13
C ARG A 127 -14.02 4.50 1.09
N ALA A 128 -14.95 4.29 2.02
CA ALA A 128 -15.02 5.07 3.25
C ALA A 128 -14.08 4.56 4.35
N TYR A 129 -13.47 3.38 4.19
CA TYR A 129 -12.44 2.92 5.12
C TYR A 129 -11.22 3.84 5.05
N GLY A 130 -10.56 4.03 6.20
CA GLY A 130 -9.27 4.70 6.22
C GLY A 130 -8.14 3.69 6.05
N PHE A 131 -7.45 3.75 4.93
CA PHE A 131 -6.33 2.84 4.61
C PHE A 131 -5.02 3.60 4.57
N SER A 132 -3.94 2.85 4.65
CA SER A 132 -2.59 3.39 4.43
C SER A 132 -2.39 3.72 2.96
N VAL A 133 -1.39 4.55 2.71
CA VAL A 133 -0.97 4.89 1.35
C VAL A 133 0.54 4.70 1.25
N ARG A 134 0.98 3.93 0.27
CA ARG A 134 2.39 3.84 -0.06
C ARG A 134 2.56 4.45 -1.44
N LEU A 135 3.30 5.55 -1.51
CA LEU A 135 3.46 6.30 -2.76
C LEU A 135 4.32 5.53 -3.77
N CYS A 136 4.02 5.73 -5.04
CA CYS A 136 4.74 5.12 -6.15
C CYS A 136 4.97 6.20 -7.20
N LYS A 137 6.20 6.27 -7.71
CA LYS A 137 6.58 7.27 -8.68
C LYS A 137 6.82 6.60 -10.03
N GLU A 138 6.09 7.04 -11.05
CA GLU A 138 6.28 6.56 -12.42
C GLU A 138 7.57 7.16 -12.98
N GLN A 139 8.22 6.38 -13.84
CA GLN A 139 9.43 6.84 -14.55
C GLN A 139 9.10 7.19 -16.00
#